data_f728ba2a2121051e630d48811dfee519
#
_entry.id   f728ba2a2121051e630d48811dfee519
#
_cell.length_a   1.000
_cell.length_b   1.000
_cell.length_c   1.000
_cell.angle_alpha   90.00
_cell.angle_beta   90.00
_cell.angle_gamma   90.00
#
_symmetry.space_group_name_H-M   'P 1'
#
loop_
_entity.id
_entity.type
_entity.pdbx_description
1 polymer ?
#
loop_
_entity_poly.entity_id
_entity_poly.type
_entity_poly.pdbx_seq_one_letter_code
_entity_poly.pdbx_strand_id
1 'polypeptide(L)'
;MRLILLGPPGAGKGTQAQFITEKYCVPQISTGDMLRAAVKAGSELGMQVKGVMDSGGLVSDDLIIALVKERIGQSDCSNGFLFDGFPRTIPQAEALVDASVDIDFVVEIAVADEEIVSRLSGRRVHEGSGRVYHVEHNPPAVVGVDNETGEPLVQRVDDQESTVR
;
A
#
# COMPACT_ATOMS: atom_id res chain seq x y z
N MET A 1 -16.11 -7.38 8.32
CA MET A 1 -14.79 -8.02 8.51
C MET A 1 -13.71 -6.96 8.49
N ARG A 2 -12.87 -6.89 9.53
CA ARG A 2 -11.76 -5.96 9.66
C ARG A 2 -10.45 -6.75 9.72
N LEU A 3 -9.60 -6.59 8.71
CA LEU A 3 -8.41 -7.40 8.49
C LEU A 3 -7.17 -6.54 8.34
N ILE A 4 -6.04 -7.01 8.86
CA ILE A 4 -4.73 -6.41 8.66
C ILE A 4 -3.87 -7.38 7.83
N LEU A 5 -3.25 -6.90 6.75
CA LEU A 5 -2.18 -7.58 6.03
C LEU A 5 -0.84 -6.99 6.43
N LEU A 6 0.00 -7.82 7.05
CA LEU A 6 1.38 -7.51 7.38
C LEU A 6 2.36 -8.15 6.39
N GLY A 7 3.53 -7.61 6.30
CA GLY A 7 4.64 -8.12 5.48
C GLY A 7 5.46 -7.00 4.86
N PRO A 8 6.68 -7.29 4.39
CA PRO A 8 7.57 -6.29 3.82
C PRO A 8 7.02 -5.70 2.50
N PRO A 9 7.52 -4.56 2.04
CA PRO A 9 7.28 -4.08 0.69
C PRO A 9 7.62 -5.21 -0.32
N GLY A 10 6.85 -5.36 -1.38
CA GLY A 10 7.07 -6.43 -2.37
C GLY A 10 6.57 -7.82 -1.98
N ALA A 11 6.08 -8.06 -0.75
CA ALA A 11 5.55 -9.36 -0.33
C ALA A 11 4.28 -9.80 -1.07
N GLY A 12 3.60 -8.89 -1.78
CA GLY A 12 2.36 -9.18 -2.52
C GLY A 12 1.09 -8.81 -1.76
N LYS A 13 1.18 -8.04 -0.68
CA LYS A 13 0.02 -7.60 0.11
C LYS A 13 -1.09 -6.99 -0.75
N GLY A 14 -0.76 -6.01 -1.59
CA GLY A 14 -1.75 -5.36 -2.46
C GLY A 14 -2.41 -6.32 -3.45
N THR A 15 -1.67 -7.29 -3.99
CA THR A 15 -2.22 -8.33 -4.88
C THR A 15 -3.22 -9.21 -4.13
N GLN A 16 -2.88 -9.66 -2.94
CA GLN A 16 -3.78 -10.48 -2.12
C GLN A 16 -4.98 -9.67 -1.60
N ALA A 17 -4.76 -8.39 -1.28
CA ALA A 17 -5.82 -7.49 -0.84
C ALA A 17 -6.95 -7.39 -1.87
N GLN A 18 -6.65 -7.31 -3.16
CA GLN A 18 -7.66 -7.25 -4.23
C GLN A 18 -8.63 -8.45 -4.16
N PHE A 19 -8.11 -9.68 -4.08
CA PHE A 19 -8.95 -10.87 -3.99
C PHE A 19 -9.81 -10.89 -2.72
N ILE A 20 -9.27 -10.42 -1.59
CA ILE A 20 -9.97 -10.38 -0.32
C ILE A 20 -11.09 -9.32 -0.36
N THR A 21 -10.77 -8.11 -0.83
CA THR A 21 -11.73 -7.01 -0.90
C THR A 21 -12.90 -7.31 -1.85
N GLU A 22 -12.62 -7.92 -3.00
CA GLU A 22 -13.66 -8.39 -3.93
C GLU A 22 -14.56 -9.45 -3.29
N LYS A 23 -13.94 -10.44 -2.63
CA LYS A 23 -14.70 -11.56 -2.02
C LYS A 23 -15.59 -11.13 -0.87
N TYR A 24 -15.13 -10.20 -0.04
CA TYR A 24 -15.80 -9.78 1.20
C TYR A 24 -16.49 -8.43 1.11
N CYS A 25 -16.41 -7.76 -0.04
CA CYS A 25 -17.00 -6.44 -0.29
C CYS A 25 -16.63 -5.40 0.76
N VAL A 26 -15.34 -5.31 1.10
CA VAL A 26 -14.77 -4.33 2.04
C VAL A 26 -13.70 -3.48 1.34
N PRO A 27 -13.55 -2.19 1.68
CA PRO A 27 -12.52 -1.35 1.08
C PRO A 27 -11.11 -1.74 1.55
N GLN A 28 -10.13 -1.59 0.66
CA GLN A 28 -8.72 -1.61 1.01
C GLN A 28 -8.29 -0.22 1.48
N ILE A 29 -7.61 -0.17 2.62
CA ILE A 29 -6.99 1.04 3.16
C ILE A 29 -5.48 0.86 3.12
N SER A 30 -4.86 1.39 2.08
CA SER A 30 -3.41 1.40 1.91
C SER A 30 -2.87 2.79 2.26
N THR A 31 -2.15 2.89 3.38
CA THR A 31 -1.55 4.18 3.79
C THR A 31 -0.55 4.69 2.76
N GLY A 32 0.21 3.79 2.14
CA GLY A 32 1.13 4.15 1.05
C GLY A 32 0.42 4.76 -0.16
N ASP A 33 -0.73 4.20 -0.56
CA ASP A 33 -1.48 4.71 -1.71
C ASP A 33 -2.17 6.04 -1.39
N MET A 34 -2.69 6.21 -0.16
CA MET A 34 -3.24 7.48 0.31
C MET A 34 -2.18 8.60 0.25
N LEU A 35 -0.97 8.33 0.73
CA LEU A 35 0.13 9.29 0.68
C LEU A 35 0.59 9.59 -0.75
N ARG A 36 0.72 8.58 -1.61
CA ARG A 36 1.04 8.77 -3.03
C ARG A 36 -0.01 9.61 -3.76
N ALA A 37 -1.29 9.38 -3.47
CA ALA A 37 -2.37 10.20 -4.01
C ALA A 37 -2.24 11.67 -3.56
N ALA A 38 -1.91 11.92 -2.28
CA ALA A 38 -1.66 13.26 -1.75
C ALA A 38 -0.48 13.95 -2.44
N VAL A 39 0.64 13.23 -2.67
CA VAL A 39 1.80 13.73 -3.41
C VAL A 39 1.42 14.09 -4.84
N LYS A 40 0.70 13.21 -5.53
CA LYS A 40 0.25 13.43 -6.92
C LYS A 40 -0.69 14.63 -7.04
N ALA A 41 -1.57 14.81 -6.07
CA ALA A 41 -2.48 15.96 -6.01
C ALA A 41 -1.77 17.29 -5.66
N GLY A 42 -0.48 17.26 -5.26
CA GLY A 42 0.26 18.43 -4.81
C GLY A 42 -0.31 19.05 -3.53
N SER A 43 -1.01 18.27 -2.71
CA SER A 43 -1.56 18.76 -1.44
C SER A 43 -0.44 19.16 -0.47
N GLU A 44 -0.76 19.99 0.52
CA GLU A 44 0.19 20.38 1.57
C GLU A 44 0.80 19.15 2.25
N LEU A 45 -0.02 18.15 2.57
CA LEU A 45 0.41 16.86 3.08
C LEU A 45 1.36 16.17 2.11
N GLY A 46 1.01 16.09 0.81
CA GLY A 46 1.84 15.47 -0.21
C GLY A 46 3.23 16.12 -0.33
N MET A 47 3.31 17.45 -0.28
CA MET A 47 4.59 18.16 -0.29
C MET A 47 5.45 17.86 0.94
N GLN A 48 4.85 17.75 2.12
CA GLN A 48 5.56 17.45 3.36
C GLN A 48 6.16 16.03 3.37
N VAL A 49 5.44 15.05 2.84
CA VAL A 49 5.84 13.64 2.94
C VAL A 49 6.64 13.12 1.75
N LYS A 50 6.67 13.85 0.64
CA LYS A 50 7.30 13.41 -0.61
C LYS A 50 8.75 12.97 -0.43
N GLY A 51 9.59 13.77 0.22
CA GLY A 51 11.00 13.47 0.40
C GLY A 51 11.23 12.19 1.23
N VAL A 52 10.41 11.97 2.26
CA VAL A 52 10.47 10.77 3.10
C VAL A 52 10.06 9.53 2.29
N MET A 53 9.01 9.63 1.49
CA MET A 53 8.53 8.51 0.66
C MET A 53 9.51 8.15 -0.45
N ASP A 54 10.11 9.14 -1.11
CA ASP A 54 11.08 8.93 -2.19
C ASP A 54 12.35 8.21 -1.67
N SER A 55 12.71 8.40 -0.39
CA SER A 55 13.82 7.70 0.26
C SER A 55 13.43 6.33 0.85
N GLY A 56 12.19 5.88 0.69
CA GLY A 56 11.67 4.64 1.28
C GLY A 56 11.43 4.72 2.79
N GLY A 57 11.50 5.92 3.38
CA GLY A 57 11.29 6.15 4.81
C GLY A 57 9.84 6.03 5.27
N LEU A 58 9.64 6.01 6.59
CA LEU A 58 8.33 6.06 7.22
C LEU A 58 7.92 7.49 7.53
N VAL A 59 6.71 7.84 7.17
CA VAL A 59 6.06 9.09 7.59
C VAL A 59 5.73 9.00 9.09
N SER A 60 5.67 10.14 9.79
CA SER A 60 5.44 10.18 11.24
C SER A 60 4.16 9.46 11.65
N ASP A 61 4.20 8.77 12.79
CA ASP A 61 3.07 7.99 13.30
C ASP A 61 1.82 8.84 13.50
N ASP A 62 1.94 10.03 14.07
CA ASP A 62 0.81 10.93 14.33
C ASP A 62 0.05 11.27 13.05
N LEU A 63 0.76 11.51 11.97
CA LEU A 63 0.17 11.85 10.68
C LEU A 63 -0.53 10.65 10.05
N ILE A 64 0.09 9.49 10.10
CA ILE A 64 -0.51 8.24 9.60
C ILE A 64 -1.75 7.87 10.42
N ILE A 65 -1.68 7.98 11.74
CA ILE A 65 -2.82 7.70 12.63
C ILE A 65 -3.99 8.63 12.34
N ALA A 66 -3.74 9.93 12.14
CA ALA A 66 -4.78 10.89 11.80
C ALA A 66 -5.46 10.54 10.47
N LEU A 67 -4.68 10.23 9.42
CA LEU A 67 -5.20 9.81 8.12
C LEU A 67 -6.06 8.53 8.21
N VAL A 68 -5.58 7.55 8.96
CA VAL A 68 -6.32 6.28 9.12
C VAL A 68 -7.61 6.49 9.87
N LYS A 69 -7.62 7.29 10.96
CA LYS A 69 -8.84 7.61 11.71
C LYS A 69 -9.88 8.31 10.84
N GLU A 70 -9.48 9.27 10.02
CA GLU A 70 -10.36 9.91 9.05
C GLU A 70 -10.94 8.91 8.04
N ARG A 71 -10.08 8.03 7.49
CA ARG A 71 -10.46 7.07 6.45
C ARG A 71 -11.45 6.02 6.95
N ILE A 72 -11.25 5.45 8.14
CA ILE A 72 -12.15 4.43 8.70
C ILE A 72 -13.51 4.98 9.10
N GLY A 73 -13.62 6.30 9.28
CA GLY A 73 -14.88 6.99 9.53
C GLY A 73 -15.80 7.15 8.32
N GLN A 74 -15.31 6.84 7.11
CA GLN A 74 -16.10 6.94 5.88
C GLN A 74 -17.15 5.83 5.79
N SER A 75 -18.25 6.11 5.11
CA SER A 75 -19.42 5.21 5.06
C SER A 75 -19.15 3.84 4.44
N ASP A 76 -18.20 3.75 3.50
CA ASP A 76 -17.80 2.51 2.85
C ASP A 76 -17.07 1.53 3.80
N CYS A 77 -16.58 2.02 4.94
CA CYS A 77 -15.94 1.21 5.99
C CYS A 77 -16.93 0.61 7.00
N SER A 78 -18.23 0.89 6.88
CA SER A 78 -19.25 0.45 7.86
C SER A 78 -19.32 -1.08 8.01
N ASN A 79 -19.11 -1.84 6.93
CA ASN A 79 -19.12 -3.31 6.92
C ASN A 79 -17.75 -3.94 7.21
N GLY A 80 -16.74 -3.11 7.46
CA GLY A 80 -15.36 -3.52 7.69
C GLY A 80 -14.41 -2.94 6.65
N PHE A 81 -13.14 -3.36 6.73
CA PHE A 81 -12.07 -2.87 5.88
C PHE A 81 -10.87 -3.82 5.93
N LEU A 82 -9.95 -3.63 5.00
CA LEU A 82 -8.66 -4.30 4.98
C LEU A 82 -7.55 -3.25 5.04
N PHE A 83 -6.72 -3.29 6.08
CA PHE A 83 -5.51 -2.50 6.15
C PHE A 83 -4.37 -3.17 5.37
N ASP A 84 -3.74 -2.42 4.47
CA ASP A 84 -2.55 -2.81 3.73
C ASP A 84 -1.38 -1.87 4.08
N GLY A 85 -0.38 -2.43 4.75
CA GLY A 85 0.80 -1.69 5.18
C GLY A 85 0.56 -0.72 6.36
N PHE A 86 -0.42 -1.03 7.21
CA PHE A 86 -0.69 -0.38 8.48
C PHE A 86 -1.28 -1.41 9.46
N PRO A 87 -0.87 -1.42 10.75
CA PRO A 87 0.19 -0.61 11.35
C PRO A 87 1.60 -1.06 10.93
N ARG A 88 2.60 -0.17 11.03
CA ARG A 88 4.03 -0.48 10.79
C ARG A 88 4.89 -0.28 12.02
N THR A 89 4.34 0.35 13.06
CA THR A 89 5.02 0.64 14.32
C THR A 89 4.12 0.26 15.49
N ILE A 90 4.70 0.08 16.67
CA ILE A 90 3.95 -0.18 17.89
C ILE A 90 2.98 0.96 18.22
N PRO A 91 3.38 2.25 18.19
CA PRO A 91 2.47 3.36 18.43
C PRO A 91 1.26 3.38 17.48
N GLN A 92 1.45 3.00 16.22
CA GLN A 92 0.34 2.88 15.27
C GLN A 92 -0.64 1.76 15.66
N ALA A 93 -0.13 0.62 16.14
CA ALA A 93 -0.96 -0.48 16.61
C ALA A 93 -1.72 -0.09 17.89
N GLU A 94 -1.05 0.55 18.85
CA GLU A 94 -1.65 1.05 20.09
C GLU A 94 -2.76 2.06 19.80
N ALA A 95 -2.58 2.94 18.81
CA ALA A 95 -3.60 3.90 18.42
C ALA A 95 -4.89 3.27 17.87
N LEU A 96 -4.84 2.06 17.30
CA LEU A 96 -6.05 1.29 16.94
C LEU A 96 -6.77 0.77 18.17
N VAL A 97 -6.03 0.27 19.16
CA VAL A 97 -6.58 -0.19 20.43
C VAL A 97 -7.25 0.96 21.18
N ASP A 98 -6.57 2.11 21.30
CA ASP A 98 -7.08 3.32 21.97
C ASP A 98 -8.34 3.87 21.29
N ALA A 99 -8.40 3.73 19.98
CA ALA A 99 -9.58 4.10 19.20
C ALA A 99 -10.71 3.06 19.23
N SER A 100 -10.54 1.97 20.01
CA SER A 100 -11.49 0.85 20.08
C SER A 100 -11.85 0.27 18.72
N VAL A 101 -10.86 0.17 17.84
CA VAL A 101 -11.01 -0.44 16.52
C VAL A 101 -10.76 -1.94 16.64
N ASP A 102 -11.85 -2.71 16.70
CA ASP A 102 -11.75 -4.16 16.74
C ASP A 102 -11.22 -4.70 15.41
N ILE A 103 -10.24 -5.59 15.48
CA ILE A 103 -9.67 -6.30 14.31
C ILE A 103 -10.01 -7.77 14.42
N ASP A 104 -10.63 -8.33 13.38
CA ASP A 104 -11.02 -9.73 13.36
C ASP A 104 -9.83 -10.66 13.05
N PHE A 105 -8.95 -10.26 12.14
CA PHE A 105 -7.82 -11.08 11.70
C PHE A 105 -6.58 -10.23 11.39
N VAL A 106 -5.41 -10.77 11.73
CA VAL A 106 -4.10 -10.28 11.30
C VAL A 106 -3.42 -11.40 10.52
N VAL A 107 -3.06 -11.13 9.26
CA VAL A 107 -2.39 -12.09 8.38
C VAL A 107 -1.04 -11.54 7.96
N GLU A 108 0.02 -12.27 8.22
CA GLU A 108 1.37 -11.94 7.78
C GLU A 108 1.72 -12.71 6.52
N ILE A 109 2.23 -11.99 5.51
CA ILE A 109 2.82 -12.57 4.30
C ILE A 109 4.34 -12.53 4.46
N ALA A 110 4.91 -13.64 4.92
CA ALA A 110 6.35 -13.79 5.09
C ALA A 110 7.01 -14.17 3.77
N VAL A 111 8.05 -13.41 3.38
CA VAL A 111 8.84 -13.62 2.15
C VAL A 111 10.31 -13.39 2.49
N ALA A 112 11.20 -14.19 1.91
CA ALA A 112 12.65 -14.04 2.11
C ALA A 112 13.17 -12.73 1.49
N ASP A 113 14.19 -12.14 2.09
CA ASP A 113 14.70 -10.81 1.68
C ASP A 113 15.22 -10.80 0.24
N GLU A 114 15.88 -11.87 -0.19
CA GLU A 114 16.40 -11.99 -1.57
C GLU A 114 15.25 -11.96 -2.61
N GLU A 115 14.13 -12.59 -2.27
CA GLU A 115 12.93 -12.59 -3.10
C GLU A 115 12.28 -11.21 -3.15
N ILE A 116 12.31 -10.47 -2.05
CA ILE A 116 11.79 -9.10 -1.97
C ILE A 116 12.55 -8.17 -2.93
N VAL A 117 13.88 -8.21 -2.94
CA VAL A 117 14.70 -7.39 -3.85
C VAL A 117 14.34 -7.67 -5.30
N SER A 118 14.25 -8.95 -5.68
CA SER A 118 13.85 -9.36 -7.03
C SER A 118 12.45 -8.83 -7.41
N ARG A 119 11.48 -8.99 -6.52
CA ARG A 119 10.10 -8.55 -6.76
C ARG A 119 9.96 -7.03 -6.89
N LEU A 120 10.66 -6.26 -6.08
CA LEU A 120 10.59 -4.81 -6.11
C LEU A 120 11.26 -4.24 -7.36
N SER A 121 12.45 -4.73 -7.73
CA SER A 121 13.16 -4.26 -8.91
C SER A 121 12.39 -4.52 -10.22
N GLY A 122 11.63 -5.62 -10.27
CA GLY A 122 10.78 -5.99 -11.42
C GLY A 122 9.38 -5.37 -11.42
N ARG A 123 8.95 -4.72 -10.32
CA ARG A 123 7.61 -4.14 -10.20
C ARG A 123 7.39 -2.97 -11.15
N ARG A 124 6.21 -2.94 -11.77
CA ARG A 124 5.72 -1.83 -12.59
C ARG A 124 4.30 -1.50 -12.16
N VAL A 125 3.96 -0.22 -12.12
CA VAL A 125 2.66 0.25 -11.61
C VAL A 125 2.02 1.20 -12.61
N HIS A 126 0.72 1.04 -12.82
CA HIS A 126 -0.10 2.02 -13.50
C HIS A 126 -0.59 3.06 -12.47
N GLU A 127 -0.11 4.30 -12.57
CA GLU A 127 -0.38 5.36 -11.58
C GLU A 127 -1.86 5.75 -11.49
N GLY A 128 -2.60 5.61 -12.58
CA GLY A 128 -4.01 5.99 -12.63
C GLY A 128 -4.92 5.06 -11.82
N SER A 129 -4.68 3.74 -11.91
CA SER A 129 -5.52 2.71 -11.25
C SER A 129 -4.87 2.00 -10.07
N GLY A 130 -3.54 2.15 -9.90
CA GLY A 130 -2.80 1.38 -8.91
C GLY A 130 -2.53 -0.09 -9.29
N ARG A 131 -2.91 -0.54 -10.52
CA ARG A 131 -2.62 -1.90 -10.99
C ARG A 131 -1.13 -2.18 -11.00
N VAL A 132 -0.78 -3.39 -10.57
CA VAL A 132 0.60 -3.82 -10.40
C VAL A 132 0.93 -4.93 -11.39
N TYR A 133 2.03 -4.76 -12.09
CA TYR A 133 2.66 -5.73 -12.98
C TYR A 133 4.06 -6.09 -12.50
N HIS A 134 4.60 -7.17 -13.04
CA HIS A 134 5.98 -7.54 -12.83
C HIS A 134 6.61 -7.97 -14.16
N VAL A 135 7.84 -7.55 -14.41
CA VAL A 135 8.50 -7.80 -15.70
C VAL A 135 8.64 -9.28 -16.05
N GLU A 136 8.72 -10.16 -15.03
CA GLU A 136 8.87 -11.61 -15.19
C GLU A 136 7.62 -12.39 -14.76
N HIS A 137 7.09 -12.09 -13.56
CA HIS A 137 6.06 -12.94 -12.92
C HIS A 137 4.63 -12.61 -13.33
N ASN A 138 4.37 -11.37 -13.73
CA ASN A 138 3.08 -10.89 -14.21
C ASN A 138 3.27 -9.77 -15.25
N PRO A 139 3.86 -10.09 -16.42
CA PRO A 139 4.13 -9.08 -17.42
C PRO A 139 2.84 -8.53 -18.04
N PRO A 140 2.81 -7.24 -18.41
CA PRO A 140 1.71 -6.72 -19.20
C PRO A 140 1.71 -7.35 -20.61
N ALA A 141 0.55 -7.38 -21.25
CA ALA A 141 0.41 -7.91 -22.63
C ALA A 141 1.29 -7.16 -23.63
N VAL A 142 1.45 -5.86 -23.43
CA VAL A 142 2.38 -5.02 -24.18
C VAL A 142 3.36 -4.40 -23.20
N VAL A 143 4.65 -4.59 -23.43
CA VAL A 143 5.71 -4.12 -22.54
C VAL A 143 5.59 -2.62 -22.26
N GLY A 144 5.58 -2.27 -20.97
CA GLY A 144 5.60 -0.89 -20.52
C GLY A 144 4.27 -0.15 -20.50
N VAL A 145 3.14 -0.82 -20.83
CA VAL A 145 1.81 -0.20 -20.80
C VAL A 145 0.79 -1.05 -20.03
N ASP A 146 -0.18 -0.37 -19.44
CA ASP A 146 -1.28 -0.99 -18.73
C ASP A 146 -2.24 -1.73 -19.66
N ASN A 147 -2.65 -2.95 -19.30
CA ASN A 147 -3.48 -3.81 -20.16
C ASN A 147 -4.88 -3.25 -20.44
N GLU A 148 -5.43 -2.42 -19.56
CA GLU A 148 -6.79 -1.90 -19.69
C GLU A 148 -6.85 -0.53 -20.32
N THR A 149 -5.92 0.35 -19.93
CA THR A 149 -5.93 1.76 -20.39
C THR A 149 -4.97 2.03 -21.54
N GLY A 150 -3.93 1.19 -21.70
CA GLY A 150 -2.83 1.46 -22.63
C GLY A 150 -1.88 2.57 -22.16
N GLU A 151 -2.07 3.11 -20.96
CA GLU A 151 -1.21 4.15 -20.40
C GLU A 151 0.13 3.57 -19.91
N PRO A 152 1.19 4.41 -19.83
CA PRO A 152 2.51 3.94 -19.40
C PRO A 152 2.53 3.37 -18.00
N LEU A 153 3.33 2.32 -17.81
CA LEU A 153 3.68 1.77 -16.51
C LEU A 153 4.97 2.43 -16.02
N VAL A 154 5.03 2.72 -14.72
CA VAL A 154 6.20 3.31 -14.06
C VAL A 154 6.79 2.37 -13.01
N GLN A 155 8.09 2.46 -12.79
CA GLN A 155 8.73 1.92 -11.60
C GLN A 155 8.66 2.98 -10.51
N ARG A 156 8.24 2.61 -9.30
CA ARG A 156 8.22 3.54 -8.17
C ARG A 156 9.64 3.93 -7.77
N VAL A 157 9.82 5.13 -7.26
CA VAL A 157 11.14 5.63 -6.82
C VAL A 157 11.69 4.78 -5.68
N ASP A 158 10.83 4.32 -4.77
CA ASP A 158 11.15 3.43 -3.65
C ASP A 158 11.42 1.96 -4.05
N ASP A 159 11.25 1.60 -5.34
CA ASP A 159 11.56 0.27 -5.87
C ASP A 159 12.95 0.17 -6.53
N GLN A 160 13.71 1.24 -6.50
CA GLN A 160 15.07 1.22 -7.04
C GLN A 160 15.99 0.39 -6.11
N GLU A 161 16.87 -0.40 -6.70
CA GLU A 161 17.76 -1.31 -5.97
C GLU A 161 18.58 -0.58 -4.89
N SER A 162 18.96 0.67 -5.15
CA SER A 162 19.66 1.54 -4.17
C SER A 162 18.84 1.91 -2.95
N THR A 163 17.51 1.83 -3.03
CA THR A 163 16.59 2.17 -1.94
C THR A 163 16.12 0.92 -1.20
N VAL A 164 16.05 -0.24 -1.90
CA VAL A 164 15.59 -1.51 -1.34
C VAL A 164 16.64 -2.20 -0.46
N ARG A 165 17.92 -1.93 -0.68
CA ARG A 165 19.06 -2.44 0.12
C ARG A 165 19.36 -1.53 1.30
#